data_9e64ade2d411fbcfb69634e124ba5f54
#
_entry.id   9e64ade2d411fbcfb69634e124ba5f54
#
_cell.length_a   1.000
_cell.length_b   1.000
_cell.length_c   1.000
_cell.angle_alpha   90.00
_cell.angle_beta   90.00
_cell.angle_gamma   90.00
#
_symmetry.space_group_name_H-M   'P 1'
#
loop_
_entity.id
_entity.type
_entity.pdbx_description
1 polymer ?
#
loop_
_entity_poly.entity_id
_entity_poly.type
_entity_poly.pdbx_seq_one_letter_code
_entity_poly.pdbx_strand_id
1 'polypeptide(L)'
;MANFFSDNKDLQFHLQHPLMRKIVELKERGFAEKDLYDYAPQDFDDAMDNYRRVLEIAGEVCGEVIAPNAEGVDHEGPRVVDDHVEYASGTVENMKAVVEIGGAHV
;
A
#
# COMPACT_ATOMS: atom_id res chain seq x y z
N MET A 1 -10.06 -11.28 10.38
CA MET A 1 -9.76 -9.87 10.07
C MET A 1 -9.53 -9.71 8.59
N ALA A 2 -10.16 -8.69 7.99
CA ALA A 2 -10.09 -8.51 6.55
C ALA A 2 -8.72 -7.95 6.13
N ASN A 3 -8.13 -8.56 5.10
CA ASN A 3 -6.91 -8.06 4.50
C ASN A 3 -7.09 -8.12 2.99
N PHE A 4 -7.12 -6.96 2.35
CA PHE A 4 -7.42 -6.87 0.93
C PHE A 4 -6.32 -7.43 0.02
N PHE A 5 -5.16 -7.71 0.54
CA PHE A 5 -4.14 -8.42 -0.21
C PHE A 5 -4.17 -9.93 0.08
N SER A 6 -4.11 -10.33 1.35
CA SER A 6 -4.07 -11.75 1.73
C SER A 6 -5.34 -12.50 1.33
N ASP A 7 -6.48 -11.81 1.33
CA ASP A 7 -7.76 -12.38 0.95
C ASP A 7 -8.03 -12.33 -0.55
N ASN A 8 -7.14 -11.72 -1.33
CA ASN A 8 -7.34 -11.53 -2.77
C ASN A 8 -6.37 -12.39 -3.58
N LYS A 9 -6.88 -13.50 -4.07
CA LYS A 9 -6.07 -14.45 -4.85
C LYS A 9 -5.62 -13.89 -6.19
N ASP A 10 -6.37 -12.97 -6.76
CA ASP A 10 -6.02 -12.36 -8.05
C ASP A 10 -4.77 -11.48 -7.91
N LEU A 11 -4.68 -10.69 -6.84
CA LEU A 11 -3.49 -9.89 -6.58
C LEU A 11 -2.27 -10.78 -6.35
N GLN A 12 -2.43 -11.85 -5.59
CA GLN A 12 -1.35 -12.80 -5.36
C GLN A 12 -0.93 -13.51 -6.63
N PHE A 13 -1.89 -13.87 -7.49
CA PHE A 13 -1.62 -14.47 -8.79
C PHE A 13 -0.74 -13.56 -9.65
N HIS A 14 -1.09 -12.27 -9.73
CA HIS A 14 -0.31 -11.31 -10.51
C HIS A 14 1.10 -11.11 -9.94
N LEU A 15 1.21 -11.06 -8.62
CA LEU A 15 2.51 -10.90 -7.97
C LEU A 15 3.43 -12.10 -8.23
N GLN A 16 2.86 -13.29 -8.40
CA GLN A 16 3.60 -14.53 -8.65
C GLN A 16 3.78 -14.84 -10.13
N HIS A 17 3.36 -13.94 -11.02
CA HIS A 17 3.45 -14.16 -12.45
C HIS A 17 4.92 -14.37 -12.88
N PRO A 18 5.20 -15.30 -13.82
CA PRO A 18 6.57 -15.58 -14.26
C PRO A 18 7.32 -14.34 -14.78
N LEU A 19 6.62 -13.37 -15.37
CA LEU A 19 7.25 -12.14 -15.86
C LEU A 19 7.64 -11.16 -14.74
N MET A 20 7.25 -11.41 -13.50
CA MET A 20 7.63 -10.55 -12.38
C MET A 20 9.15 -10.44 -12.21
N ARG A 21 9.88 -11.51 -12.49
CA ARG A 21 11.35 -11.46 -12.43
C ARG A 21 11.90 -10.37 -13.34
N LYS A 22 11.39 -10.28 -14.55
CA LYS A 22 11.79 -9.25 -15.52
C LYS A 22 11.38 -7.85 -15.07
N ILE A 23 10.16 -7.72 -14.57
CA ILE A 23 9.63 -6.46 -14.08
C ILE A 23 10.46 -5.95 -12.91
N VAL A 24 10.77 -6.82 -11.96
CA VAL A 24 11.55 -6.46 -10.78
C VAL A 24 12.98 -6.08 -11.15
N GLU A 25 13.60 -6.81 -12.07
CA GLU A 25 14.94 -6.45 -12.56
C GLU A 25 14.96 -5.05 -13.16
N LEU A 26 13.94 -4.69 -13.94
CA LEU A 26 13.85 -3.36 -14.53
C LEU A 26 13.58 -2.30 -13.48
N LYS A 27 12.67 -2.57 -12.55
CA LYS A 27 12.34 -1.64 -11.48
C LYS A 27 13.51 -1.37 -10.55
N GLU A 28 14.24 -2.40 -10.19
CA GLU A 28 15.38 -2.31 -9.26
C GLU A 28 16.72 -2.07 -9.97
N ARG A 29 16.69 -1.84 -11.28
CA ARG A 29 17.89 -1.57 -12.10
C ARG A 29 18.97 -2.65 -11.93
N GLY A 30 18.54 -3.92 -11.95
CA GLY A 30 19.48 -5.03 -11.73
C GLY A 30 20.07 -5.05 -10.34
N PHE A 31 19.37 -4.49 -9.36
CA PHE A 31 19.80 -4.39 -7.96
C PHE A 31 21.09 -3.56 -7.79
N ALA A 32 21.22 -2.52 -8.62
CA ALA A 32 22.40 -1.67 -8.62
C ALA A 32 22.64 -0.91 -7.31
N GLU A 33 21.58 -0.72 -6.52
CA GLU A 33 21.64 0.04 -5.27
C GLU A 33 21.87 -0.81 -4.03
N LYS A 34 22.02 -2.13 -4.20
CA LYS A 34 22.10 -3.07 -3.07
C LYS A 34 23.21 -2.75 -2.08
N ASP A 35 24.33 -2.20 -2.56
CA ASP A 35 25.48 -1.87 -1.72
C ASP A 35 25.49 -0.41 -1.28
N LEU A 36 24.51 0.39 -1.76
CA LEU A 36 24.45 1.83 -1.46
C LEU A 36 23.53 2.14 -0.29
N TYR A 37 22.49 1.34 -0.09
CA TYR A 37 21.45 1.58 0.93
C TYR A 37 21.08 0.29 1.64
N ASP A 38 20.96 0.35 2.95
CA ASP A 38 20.58 -0.80 3.77
C ASP A 38 19.19 -1.35 3.43
N TYR A 39 18.28 -0.46 3.02
CA TYR A 39 16.92 -0.84 2.66
C TYR A 39 16.76 -1.36 1.24
N ALA A 40 17.78 -1.22 0.40
CA ALA A 40 17.68 -1.63 -1.00
C ALA A 40 17.68 -3.16 -1.13
N PRO A 41 16.83 -3.72 -2.02
CA PRO A 41 16.79 -5.16 -2.24
C PRO A 41 18.13 -5.69 -2.75
N GLN A 42 18.55 -6.82 -2.22
CA GLN A 42 19.81 -7.47 -2.61
C GLN A 42 19.65 -8.33 -3.86
N ASP A 43 18.49 -8.94 -4.03
CA ASP A 43 18.18 -9.82 -5.15
C ASP A 43 16.65 -9.89 -5.35
N PHE A 44 16.24 -10.74 -6.29
CA PHE A 44 14.82 -10.90 -6.62
C PHE A 44 13.99 -11.38 -5.42
N ASP A 45 14.46 -12.36 -4.68
CA ASP A 45 13.71 -12.91 -3.56
C ASP A 45 13.55 -11.88 -2.44
N ASP A 46 14.59 -11.11 -2.17
CA ASP A 46 14.53 -10.03 -1.19
C ASP A 46 13.56 -8.92 -1.62
N ALA A 47 13.58 -8.54 -2.90
CA ALA A 47 12.63 -7.58 -3.44
C ALA A 47 11.19 -8.08 -3.31
N MET A 48 10.92 -9.34 -3.66
CA MET A 48 9.59 -9.90 -3.57
C MET A 48 9.09 -9.97 -2.12
N ASP A 49 9.96 -10.29 -1.17
CA ASP A 49 9.63 -10.27 0.24
C ASP A 49 9.22 -8.86 0.70
N ASN A 50 9.97 -7.85 0.28
CA ASN A 50 9.67 -6.47 0.62
C ASN A 50 8.33 -6.04 0.02
N TYR A 51 8.10 -6.34 -1.25
CA TYR A 51 6.83 -5.98 -1.91
C TYR A 51 5.65 -6.67 -1.26
N ARG A 52 5.77 -7.96 -0.94
CA ARG A 52 4.71 -8.69 -0.28
C ARG A 52 4.39 -8.10 1.10
N ARG A 53 5.42 -7.75 1.85
CA ARG A 53 5.24 -7.13 3.17
C ARG A 53 4.50 -5.80 3.08
N VAL A 54 4.89 -4.94 2.14
CA VAL A 54 4.20 -3.66 1.92
C VAL A 54 2.75 -3.89 1.53
N LEU A 55 2.49 -4.85 0.64
CA LEU A 55 1.12 -5.16 0.21
C LEU A 55 0.27 -5.76 1.35
N GLU A 56 0.86 -6.55 2.22
CA GLU A 56 0.16 -7.08 3.39
C GLU A 56 -0.23 -5.96 4.35
N ILE A 57 0.67 -5.01 4.60
CA ILE A 57 0.39 -3.85 5.45
C ILE A 57 -0.69 -2.98 4.82
N ALA A 58 -0.56 -2.68 3.53
CA ALA A 58 -1.58 -1.89 2.81
C ALA A 58 -2.93 -2.60 2.80
N GLY A 59 -2.93 -3.92 2.59
CA GLY A 59 -4.15 -4.72 2.60
C GLY A 59 -4.84 -4.72 3.96
N GLU A 60 -4.07 -4.77 5.04
CA GLU A 60 -4.60 -4.67 6.39
C GLU A 60 -5.27 -3.32 6.64
N VAL A 61 -4.61 -2.23 6.28
CA VAL A 61 -5.17 -0.89 6.43
C VAL A 61 -6.44 -0.75 5.60
N CYS A 62 -6.45 -1.23 4.37
CA CYS A 62 -7.64 -1.21 3.53
C CYS A 62 -8.79 -1.97 4.14
N GLY A 63 -8.53 -3.16 4.70
CA GLY A 63 -9.55 -4.02 5.28
C GLY A 63 -10.04 -3.59 6.65
N GLU A 64 -9.17 -3.05 7.49
CA GLU A 64 -9.49 -2.75 8.88
C GLU A 64 -9.79 -1.29 9.16
N VAL A 65 -9.31 -0.37 8.32
CA VAL A 65 -9.53 1.07 8.51
C VAL A 65 -10.39 1.65 7.39
N ILE A 66 -9.95 1.50 6.14
CA ILE A 66 -10.60 2.18 5.01
C ILE A 66 -11.98 1.61 4.71
N ALA A 67 -12.08 0.30 4.56
CA ALA A 67 -13.37 -0.33 4.23
C ALA A 67 -14.44 -0.10 5.29
N PRO A 68 -14.15 -0.20 6.60
CA PRO A 68 -15.17 0.12 7.61
C PRO A 68 -15.64 1.58 7.59
N ASN A 69 -14.83 2.50 7.09
CA ASN A 69 -15.19 3.92 7.00
C ASN A 69 -16.01 4.25 5.76
N ALA A 70 -16.12 3.34 4.79
CA ALA A 70 -16.69 3.64 3.48
C ALA A 70 -18.13 4.15 3.55
N GLU A 71 -18.98 3.50 4.33
CA GLU A 71 -20.38 3.90 4.47
C GLU A 71 -20.51 5.28 5.11
N GLY A 72 -19.76 5.52 6.17
CA GLY A 72 -19.76 6.82 6.85
C GLY A 72 -19.24 7.94 5.96
N VAL A 73 -18.19 7.69 5.18
CA VAL A 73 -17.64 8.66 4.24
C VAL A 73 -18.68 9.02 3.17
N ASP A 74 -19.34 8.01 2.61
CA ASP A 74 -20.38 8.22 1.61
C ASP A 74 -21.55 9.03 2.18
N HIS A 75 -21.93 8.76 3.39
CA HIS A 75 -23.07 9.42 4.08
C HIS A 75 -22.74 10.87 4.45
N GLU A 76 -21.57 11.12 5.04
CA GLU A 76 -21.15 12.45 5.46
C GLU A 76 -20.79 13.34 4.28
N GLY A 77 -20.01 12.81 3.34
CA GLY A 77 -19.54 13.53 2.15
C GLY A 77 -18.62 14.70 2.46
N PRO A 78 -18.04 15.29 1.43
CA PRO A 78 -17.27 16.53 1.58
C PRO A 78 -18.21 17.72 1.69
N ARG A 79 -17.72 18.83 2.26
CA ARG A 79 -18.48 20.07 2.35
C ARG A 79 -17.57 21.26 2.15
N VAL A 80 -18.15 22.38 1.75
CA VAL A 80 -17.44 23.64 1.55
C VAL A 80 -17.59 24.48 2.82
N VAL A 81 -16.47 24.87 3.39
CA VAL A 81 -16.39 25.70 4.59
C VAL A 81 -15.37 26.80 4.34
N ASP A 82 -15.77 28.07 4.46
CA ASP A 82 -14.86 29.22 4.30
C ASP A 82 -13.99 29.15 3.05
N ASP A 83 -14.65 28.92 1.90
CA ASP A 83 -14.02 28.85 0.57
C ASP A 83 -13.05 27.69 0.35
N HIS A 84 -13.02 26.69 1.23
CA HIS A 84 -12.26 25.49 1.02
C HIS A 84 -13.11 24.24 1.26
N VAL A 85 -12.63 23.10 0.78
CA VAL A 85 -13.32 21.81 0.94
C VAL A 85 -12.82 21.12 2.19
N GLU A 86 -13.74 20.71 3.05
CA GLU A 86 -13.45 19.80 4.15
C GLU A 86 -13.91 18.40 3.79
N TYR A 87 -13.04 17.43 4.00
CA TYR A 87 -13.36 16.03 3.75
C TYR A 87 -14.17 15.42 4.89
N ALA A 88 -14.88 14.35 4.59
CA ALA A 88 -15.54 13.54 5.60
C ALA A 88 -14.52 13.09 6.65
N SER A 89 -14.97 12.93 7.89
CA SER A 89 -14.07 12.53 8.99
C SER A 89 -13.39 11.19 8.72
N GLY A 90 -14.11 10.23 8.14
CA GLY A 90 -13.52 8.94 7.76
C GLY A 90 -12.43 9.07 6.70
N THR A 91 -12.56 10.00 5.76
CA THR A 91 -11.53 10.27 4.75
C THR A 91 -10.24 10.76 5.42
N VAL A 92 -10.37 11.70 6.37
CA VAL A 92 -9.21 12.20 7.11
C VAL A 92 -8.53 11.08 7.90
N GLU A 93 -9.30 10.24 8.54
CA GLU A 93 -8.80 9.07 9.27
C GLU A 93 -8.06 8.09 8.34
N ASN A 94 -8.63 7.82 7.16
CA ASN A 94 -8.00 6.97 6.16
C ASN A 94 -6.66 7.52 5.70
N MET A 95 -6.59 8.83 5.44
CA MET A 95 -5.36 9.49 5.01
C MET A 95 -4.28 9.40 6.08
N LYS A 96 -4.63 9.57 7.34
CA LYS A 96 -3.68 9.42 8.45
C LYS A 96 -3.12 8.00 8.52
N ALA A 97 -3.98 6.99 8.36
CA ALA A 97 -3.55 5.60 8.36
C ALA A 97 -2.57 5.29 7.24
N VAL A 98 -2.81 5.82 6.04
CA VAL A 98 -1.92 5.64 4.89
C VAL A 98 -0.58 6.35 5.11
N VAL A 99 -0.59 7.55 5.68
CA VAL A 99 0.64 8.30 6.00
C VAL A 99 1.48 7.54 7.03
N GLU A 100 0.86 6.91 8.02
CA GLU A 100 1.57 6.10 9.01
C GLU A 100 2.33 4.94 8.36
N ILE A 101 1.74 4.29 7.35
CA ILE A 101 2.43 3.24 6.60
C ILE A 101 3.69 3.82 5.93
N GLY A 102 3.54 4.93 5.22
CA GLY A 102 4.65 5.58 4.53
C GLY A 102 5.74 6.04 5.49
N GLY A 103 5.35 6.57 6.65
CA GLY A 103 6.28 7.00 7.69
C GLY A 103 7.10 5.85 8.28
N ALA A 104 6.55 4.64 8.30
CA ALA A 104 7.24 3.47 8.80
C ALA A 104 8.38 2.99 7.89
N HIS A 105 8.40 3.46 6.64
CA HIS A 105 9.37 3.04 5.63
C HIS A 105 10.32 4.17 5.20
N VAL A 106 10.20 5.29 5.84
CA VAL A 106 11.10 6.44 5.65
C VAL A 106 11.99 6.62 6.88
#